data_4831b39059d724f41b61ea37c9ca789b
#
_entry.id   4831b39059d724f41b61ea37c9ca789b
#
_cell.length_a   1.000
_cell.length_b   1.000
_cell.length_c   1.000
_cell.angle_alpha   90.00
_cell.angle_beta   90.00
_cell.angle_gamma   90.00
#
_symmetry.space_group_name_H-M   'P 1'
#
loop_
_entity.id
_entity.type
_entity.pdbx_description
1 polymer ?
#
loop_
_entity_poly.entity_id
_entity_poly.type
_entity_poly.pdbx_seq_one_letter_code
_entity_poly.pdbx_strand_id
1 'polypeptide(L)'
;MKRILLMVFRNLFFVPYGWFKLCWYASHAERYSEEQRYQLLKYVDNRAVKGGNLVIDGHGMENIPKENGFIFFPNHQGLFDVLAIIQVCPVPFSVVAKKELTNVPFLKQVFACMKAFMIDRDDVKQSMQVIINVIKEVKAGRNYLIFAEGTRSKDGNHPQEFKGGSFKAATKS
;
A
#
# COMPACT_ATOMS: atom_id res chain seq x y z
N MET A 1 9.44 -15.09 -9.95
CA MET A 1 8.69 -15.12 -11.23
C MET A 1 7.67 -16.26 -11.33
N LYS A 2 8.03 -17.52 -11.02
CA LYS A 2 7.09 -18.68 -11.13
C LYS A 2 5.75 -18.47 -10.41
N ARG A 3 5.73 -17.91 -9.19
CA ARG A 3 4.50 -17.66 -8.43
C ARG A 3 3.60 -16.59 -9.04
N ILE A 4 4.18 -15.54 -9.65
CA ILE A 4 3.41 -14.50 -10.34
C ILE A 4 2.71 -15.07 -11.57
N LEU A 5 3.39 -15.91 -12.36
CA LEU A 5 2.78 -16.63 -13.48
C LEU A 5 1.64 -17.54 -13.01
N LEU A 6 1.84 -18.22 -11.89
CA LEU A 6 0.82 -19.08 -11.30
C LEU A 6 -0.42 -18.28 -10.84
N MET A 7 -0.19 -17.09 -10.24
CA MET A 7 -1.27 -16.17 -9.88
C MET A 7 -2.11 -15.78 -11.09
N VAL A 8 -1.47 -15.38 -12.18
CA VAL A 8 -2.16 -14.97 -13.40
C VAL A 8 -2.92 -16.17 -14.00
N PHE A 9 -2.27 -17.31 -14.17
CA PHE A 9 -2.87 -18.50 -14.78
C PHE A 9 -4.09 -18.99 -14.01
N ARG A 10 -3.99 -19.12 -12.68
CA ARG A 10 -5.11 -19.58 -11.85
C ARG A 10 -6.26 -18.58 -11.72
N ASN A 11 -6.00 -17.33 -12.04
CA ASN A 11 -7.00 -16.26 -12.00
C ASN A 11 -7.40 -15.78 -13.40
N LEU A 12 -7.07 -16.50 -14.46
CA LEU A 12 -7.29 -16.06 -15.85
C LEU A 12 -8.73 -15.58 -16.10
N PHE A 13 -9.73 -16.32 -15.62
CA PHE A 13 -11.14 -15.93 -15.73
C PHE A 13 -11.55 -14.81 -14.76
N PHE A 14 -10.85 -14.64 -13.67
CA PHE A 14 -11.10 -13.58 -12.70
C PHE A 14 -10.46 -12.24 -13.11
N VAL A 15 -9.32 -12.28 -13.79
CA VAL A 15 -8.53 -11.08 -14.15
C VAL A 15 -9.36 -10.02 -14.87
N PRO A 16 -10.17 -10.32 -15.91
CA PRO A 16 -10.99 -9.31 -16.58
C PRO A 16 -11.98 -8.63 -15.63
N TYR A 17 -12.67 -9.40 -14.81
CA TYR A 17 -13.62 -8.88 -13.83
C TYR A 17 -12.96 -8.03 -12.76
N GLY A 18 -11.88 -8.53 -12.17
CA GLY A 18 -11.10 -7.83 -11.16
C GLY A 18 -10.50 -6.52 -11.68
N TRP A 19 -9.98 -6.58 -12.92
CA TRP A 19 -9.46 -5.40 -13.61
C TRP A 19 -10.54 -4.34 -13.85
N PHE A 20 -11.71 -4.74 -14.38
CA PHE A 20 -12.82 -3.81 -14.58
C PHE A 20 -13.24 -3.15 -13.27
N LYS A 21 -13.42 -3.93 -12.19
CA LYS A 21 -13.76 -3.38 -10.87
C LYS A 21 -12.70 -2.42 -10.35
N LEU A 22 -11.42 -2.77 -10.44
CA LEU A 22 -10.34 -1.89 -10.01
C LEU A 22 -10.33 -0.57 -10.79
N CYS A 23 -10.48 -0.63 -12.12
CA CYS A 23 -10.56 0.56 -12.97
C CYS A 23 -11.77 1.42 -12.60
N TRP A 24 -12.93 0.80 -12.38
CA TRP A 24 -14.15 1.49 -11.99
C TRP A 24 -14.00 2.21 -10.66
N TYR A 25 -13.53 1.51 -9.62
CA TYR A 25 -13.31 2.11 -8.29
C TYR A 25 -12.21 3.17 -8.31
N ALA A 26 -11.16 2.97 -9.07
CA ALA A 26 -10.08 3.93 -9.23
C ALA A 26 -10.55 5.24 -9.87
N SER A 27 -11.39 5.15 -10.92
CA SER A 27 -11.92 6.33 -11.63
C SER A 27 -13.06 7.03 -10.89
N HIS A 28 -13.69 6.36 -9.92
CA HIS A 28 -14.80 6.88 -9.13
C HIS A 28 -14.51 6.82 -7.63
N ALA A 29 -13.23 6.97 -7.24
CA ALA A 29 -12.80 6.78 -5.85
C ALA A 29 -13.55 7.67 -4.83
N GLU A 30 -14.07 8.82 -5.27
CA GLU A 30 -14.85 9.72 -4.42
C GLU A 30 -16.28 9.21 -4.11
N ARG A 31 -16.77 8.26 -4.90
CA ARG A 31 -18.12 7.67 -4.70
C ARG A 31 -18.13 6.56 -3.66
N TYR A 32 -16.96 6.06 -3.29
CA TYR A 32 -16.80 4.92 -2.40
C TYR A 32 -16.07 5.33 -1.11
N SER A 33 -16.55 4.83 0.02
CA SER A 33 -15.86 5.01 1.30
C SER A 33 -14.46 4.36 1.26
N GLU A 34 -13.58 4.77 2.16
CA GLU A 34 -12.26 4.17 2.29
C GLU A 34 -12.36 2.67 2.55
N GLU A 35 -13.27 2.27 3.43
CA GLU A 35 -13.55 0.86 3.73
C GLU A 35 -13.97 0.07 2.48
N GLN A 36 -14.89 0.59 1.68
CA GLN A 36 -15.35 -0.10 0.46
C GLN A 36 -14.22 -0.30 -0.54
N ARG A 37 -13.35 0.70 -0.71
CA ARG A 37 -12.17 0.61 -1.59
C ARG A 37 -11.16 -0.40 -1.04
N TYR A 38 -10.94 -0.39 0.27
CA TYR A 38 -10.03 -1.30 0.94
C TYR A 38 -10.50 -2.76 0.85
N GLN A 39 -11.79 -3.01 1.04
CA GLN A 39 -12.37 -4.36 0.89
C GLN A 39 -12.25 -4.89 -0.55
N LEU A 40 -12.40 -4.03 -1.56
CA LEU A 40 -12.10 -4.43 -2.94
C LEU A 40 -10.64 -4.84 -3.11
N LEU A 41 -9.70 -4.06 -2.55
CA LEU A 41 -8.28 -4.40 -2.62
C LEU A 41 -7.98 -5.72 -1.91
N LYS A 42 -8.51 -5.94 -0.71
CA LYS A 42 -8.40 -7.23 0.00
C LYS A 42 -8.95 -8.40 -0.83
N TYR A 43 -10.09 -8.20 -1.46
CA TYR A 43 -10.70 -9.24 -2.30
C TYR A 43 -9.81 -9.62 -3.50
N VAL A 44 -9.32 -8.62 -4.24
CA VAL A 44 -8.43 -8.84 -5.40
C VAL A 44 -7.11 -9.47 -4.96
N ASP A 45 -6.53 -8.97 -3.88
CA ASP A 45 -5.29 -9.46 -3.31
C ASP A 45 -5.42 -10.90 -2.80
N ASN A 46 -6.52 -11.23 -2.11
CA ASN A 46 -6.80 -12.60 -1.67
C ASN A 46 -6.84 -13.60 -2.85
N ARG A 47 -7.40 -13.18 -3.99
CA ARG A 47 -7.38 -13.98 -5.22
C ARG A 47 -5.95 -14.19 -5.74
N ALA A 48 -5.11 -13.15 -5.68
CA ALA A 48 -3.71 -13.24 -6.08
C ALA A 48 -2.91 -14.16 -5.14
N VAL A 49 -3.03 -13.96 -3.83
CA VAL A 49 -2.37 -14.77 -2.79
C VAL A 49 -2.73 -16.25 -2.94
N LYS A 50 -4.02 -16.58 -3.01
CA LYS A 50 -4.49 -17.97 -3.22
C LYS A 50 -4.01 -18.53 -4.56
N GLY A 51 -4.09 -17.74 -5.63
CA GLY A 51 -3.61 -18.14 -6.95
C GLY A 51 -2.12 -18.44 -6.96
N GLY A 52 -1.31 -17.68 -6.22
CA GLY A 52 0.13 -17.89 -6.06
C GLY A 52 0.52 -19.03 -5.11
N ASN A 53 -0.45 -19.68 -4.49
CA ASN A 53 -0.22 -20.66 -3.43
C ASN A 53 0.68 -20.09 -2.33
N LEU A 54 0.33 -18.87 -1.86
CA LEU A 54 1.01 -18.18 -0.76
C LEU A 54 0.19 -18.35 0.52
N VAL A 55 0.89 -18.46 1.64
CA VAL A 55 0.33 -18.36 2.98
C VAL A 55 0.94 -17.12 3.61
N ILE A 56 0.10 -16.22 4.11
CA ILE A 56 0.53 -15.05 4.85
C ILE A 56 0.15 -15.30 6.30
N ASP A 57 1.16 -15.40 7.13
CA ASP A 57 1.02 -15.64 8.56
C ASP A 57 1.30 -14.31 9.28
N GLY A 58 0.24 -13.68 9.79
CA GLY A 58 0.30 -12.38 10.45
C GLY A 58 0.27 -12.53 11.96
N HIS A 59 1.26 -11.96 12.64
CA HIS A 59 1.36 -11.95 14.09
C HIS A 59 1.30 -10.53 14.63
N GLY A 60 0.82 -10.36 15.87
CA GLY A 60 0.82 -9.05 16.55
C GLY A 60 -0.23 -8.08 16.05
N MET A 61 -1.29 -8.55 15.37
CA MET A 61 -2.37 -7.69 14.90
C MET A 61 -3.13 -6.99 16.03
N GLU A 62 -3.11 -7.59 17.22
CA GLU A 62 -3.65 -7.01 18.45
C GLU A 62 -2.92 -5.74 18.92
N ASN A 63 -1.69 -5.53 18.44
CA ASN A 63 -0.89 -4.32 18.74
C ASN A 63 -1.20 -3.13 17.83
N ILE A 64 -2.02 -3.33 16.78
CA ILE A 64 -2.46 -2.23 15.92
C ILE A 64 -3.32 -1.27 16.76
N PRO A 65 -3.07 0.06 16.70
CA PRO A 65 -3.86 1.03 17.43
C PRO A 65 -5.36 0.88 17.11
N LYS A 66 -6.20 0.96 18.16
CA LYS A 66 -7.67 0.92 17.99
C LYS A 66 -8.22 2.21 17.39
N GLU A 67 -7.54 3.32 17.64
CA GLU A 67 -7.88 4.62 17.09
C GLU A 67 -7.15 4.83 15.76
N ASN A 68 -7.86 5.36 14.78
CA ASN A 68 -7.28 5.71 13.49
C ASN A 68 -6.43 6.99 13.59
N GLY A 69 -5.61 7.25 12.59
CA GLY A 69 -4.69 8.38 12.57
C GLY A 69 -3.27 7.97 12.97
N PHE A 70 -2.82 6.81 12.51
CA PHE A 70 -1.46 6.31 12.76
C PHE A 70 -0.72 6.01 11.45
N ILE A 71 0.59 5.82 11.56
CA ILE A 71 1.46 5.51 10.43
C ILE A 71 2.25 4.24 10.72
N PHE A 72 2.16 3.27 9.81
CA PHE A 72 3.06 2.12 9.79
C PHE A 72 4.40 2.49 9.17
N PHE A 73 5.50 2.07 9.79
CA PHE A 73 6.85 2.17 9.25
C PHE A 73 7.49 0.78 9.15
N PRO A 74 7.03 -0.07 8.23
CA PRO A 74 7.63 -1.38 8.05
C PRO A 74 8.99 -1.26 7.36
N ASN A 75 9.84 -2.28 7.55
CA ASN A 75 10.99 -2.51 6.67
C ASN A 75 10.51 -2.91 5.27
N HIS A 76 11.32 -2.63 4.24
CA HIS A 76 10.95 -2.87 2.85
C HIS A 76 11.84 -3.93 2.20
N GLN A 77 11.28 -5.08 1.90
CA GLN A 77 12.01 -6.21 1.32
C GLN A 77 11.58 -6.56 -0.10
N GLY A 78 10.31 -6.36 -0.43
CA GLY A 78 9.79 -6.83 -1.70
C GLY A 78 8.56 -6.10 -2.23
N LEU A 79 8.17 -6.48 -3.44
CA LEU A 79 6.92 -5.99 -4.05
C LEU A 79 5.68 -6.50 -3.31
N PHE A 80 5.82 -7.58 -2.54
CA PHE A 80 4.73 -8.24 -1.85
C PHE A 80 4.40 -7.64 -0.48
N ASP A 81 5.26 -6.78 0.07
CA ASP A 81 5.11 -6.27 1.44
C ASP A 81 3.76 -5.60 1.66
N VAL A 82 3.37 -4.69 0.75
CA VAL A 82 2.09 -3.98 0.86
C VAL A 82 0.91 -4.95 0.75
N LEU A 83 0.99 -5.93 -0.15
CA LEU A 83 -0.05 -6.95 -0.33
C LEU A 83 -0.17 -7.82 0.93
N ALA A 84 0.95 -8.26 1.49
CA ALA A 84 0.95 -9.04 2.72
C ALA A 84 0.31 -8.25 3.88
N ILE A 85 0.63 -6.97 4.00
CA ILE A 85 0.05 -6.12 5.05
C ILE A 85 -1.46 -5.90 4.79
N ILE A 86 -1.90 -5.68 3.55
CA ILE A 86 -3.33 -5.58 3.21
C ILE A 86 -4.10 -6.82 3.65
N GLN A 87 -3.53 -8.03 3.47
CA GLN A 87 -4.19 -9.27 3.85
C GLN A 87 -4.47 -9.34 5.35
N VAL A 88 -3.49 -9.01 6.18
CA VAL A 88 -3.57 -9.21 7.62
C VAL A 88 -4.10 -7.98 8.38
N CYS A 89 -3.90 -6.77 7.86
CA CYS A 89 -4.32 -5.56 8.54
C CYS A 89 -5.86 -5.45 8.58
N PRO A 90 -6.46 -5.33 9.78
CA PRO A 90 -7.92 -5.28 9.92
C PRO A 90 -8.53 -3.94 9.51
N VAL A 91 -7.73 -2.88 9.45
CA VAL A 91 -8.19 -1.51 9.20
C VAL A 91 -7.62 -0.95 7.88
N PRO A 92 -8.34 -0.07 7.19
CA PRO A 92 -7.84 0.58 5.99
C PRO A 92 -6.59 1.41 6.27
N PHE A 93 -5.70 1.47 5.30
CA PHE A 93 -4.57 2.38 5.26
C PHE A 93 -4.26 2.82 3.83
N SER A 94 -3.65 3.97 3.69
CA SER A 94 -3.09 4.47 2.44
C SER A 94 -1.56 4.33 2.45
N VAL A 95 -0.90 4.61 1.33
CA VAL A 95 0.55 4.48 1.22
C VAL A 95 1.18 5.74 0.61
N VAL A 96 2.45 5.96 0.94
CA VAL A 96 3.32 6.84 0.16
C VAL A 96 4.18 5.98 -0.76
N ALA A 97 3.99 6.14 -2.06
CA ALA A 97 4.65 5.31 -3.06
C ALA A 97 5.46 6.14 -4.06
N LYS A 98 6.41 5.51 -4.73
CA LYS A 98 7.24 6.17 -5.75
C LYS A 98 6.41 6.54 -6.98
N LYS A 99 6.56 7.77 -7.51
CA LYS A 99 5.73 8.28 -8.62
C LYS A 99 5.80 7.41 -9.88
N GLU A 100 6.95 6.82 -10.17
CA GLU A 100 7.14 5.98 -11.36
C GLU A 100 6.26 4.74 -11.37
N LEU A 101 5.79 4.30 -10.20
CA LEU A 101 4.88 3.17 -10.08
C LEU A 101 3.49 3.47 -10.66
N THR A 102 3.14 4.73 -10.86
CA THR A 102 1.90 5.12 -11.55
C THR A 102 1.88 4.75 -13.03
N ASN A 103 3.04 4.48 -13.62
CA ASN A 103 3.16 4.02 -15.01
C ASN A 103 2.97 2.50 -15.13
N VAL A 104 2.88 1.78 -14.01
CA VAL A 104 2.68 0.33 -14.02
C VAL A 104 1.18 0.04 -13.99
N PRO A 105 0.63 -0.59 -15.04
CA PRO A 105 -0.77 -1.05 -15.02
C PRO A 105 -1.02 -1.91 -13.78
N PHE A 106 -2.25 -1.93 -13.29
CA PHE A 106 -2.65 -2.55 -12.03
C PHE A 106 -2.21 -1.75 -10.79
N LEU A 107 -0.92 -1.42 -10.61
CA LEU A 107 -0.46 -0.63 -9.46
C LEU A 107 -1.07 0.78 -9.46
N LYS A 108 -1.18 1.40 -10.64
CA LYS A 108 -1.86 2.71 -10.78
C LYS A 108 -3.28 2.66 -10.20
N GLN A 109 -4.05 1.62 -10.52
CA GLN A 109 -5.42 1.48 -10.04
C GLN A 109 -5.48 1.17 -8.55
N VAL A 110 -4.57 0.33 -8.06
CA VAL A 110 -4.46 0.04 -6.62
C VAL A 110 -4.17 1.33 -5.84
N PHE A 111 -3.18 2.12 -6.28
CA PHE A 111 -2.85 3.38 -5.61
C PHE A 111 -3.98 4.41 -5.69
N ALA A 112 -4.71 4.48 -6.81
CA ALA A 112 -5.88 5.34 -6.92
C ALA A 112 -7.00 4.90 -5.96
N CYS A 113 -7.26 3.59 -5.83
CA CYS A 113 -8.20 3.06 -4.84
C CYS A 113 -7.79 3.39 -3.39
N MET A 114 -6.49 3.36 -3.10
CA MET A 114 -5.96 3.74 -1.78
C MET A 114 -5.94 5.26 -1.56
N LYS A 115 -6.15 6.07 -2.60
CA LYS A 115 -5.85 7.52 -2.59
C LYS A 115 -4.42 7.78 -2.08
N ALA A 116 -3.47 7.02 -2.63
CA ALA A 116 -2.08 7.05 -2.23
C ALA A 116 -1.40 8.36 -2.64
N PHE A 117 -0.46 8.83 -1.84
CA PHE A 117 0.41 9.93 -2.25
C PHE A 117 1.62 9.40 -3.03
N MET A 118 1.88 10.03 -4.17
CA MET A 118 3.03 9.72 -5.01
C MET A 118 4.18 10.67 -4.71
N ILE A 119 5.35 10.12 -4.34
CA ILE A 119 6.54 10.90 -4.00
C ILE A 119 7.54 10.89 -5.15
N ASP A 120 8.00 12.07 -5.52
CA ASP A 120 9.17 12.27 -6.38
C ASP A 120 10.39 12.51 -5.49
N ARG A 121 11.30 11.54 -5.44
CA ARG A 121 12.46 11.61 -4.54
C ARG A 121 13.53 12.58 -5.02
N ASP A 122 13.50 12.92 -6.29
CA ASP A 122 14.43 13.87 -6.90
C ASP A 122 13.95 15.32 -6.74
N ASP A 123 12.65 15.51 -6.36
CA ASP A 123 12.07 16.81 -6.02
C ASP A 123 11.80 16.94 -4.52
N VAL A 124 12.72 17.62 -3.84
CA VAL A 124 12.64 17.85 -2.37
C VAL A 124 11.38 18.64 -1.99
N LYS A 125 10.96 19.63 -2.80
CA LYS A 125 9.78 20.46 -2.51
C LYS A 125 8.51 19.63 -2.59
N GLN A 126 8.38 18.83 -3.66
CA GLN A 126 7.26 17.90 -3.84
C GLN A 126 7.23 16.86 -2.72
N SER A 127 8.39 16.30 -2.37
CA SER A 127 8.50 15.34 -1.26
C SER A 127 8.05 15.94 0.06
N MET A 128 8.45 17.19 0.37
CA MET A 128 7.97 17.90 1.55
C MET A 128 6.46 18.12 1.52
N GLN A 129 5.89 18.51 0.37
CA GLN A 129 4.44 18.72 0.24
C GLN A 129 3.66 17.42 0.48
N VAL A 130 4.18 16.28 0.01
CA VAL A 130 3.58 14.97 0.29
C VAL A 130 3.56 14.70 1.79
N ILE A 131 4.66 14.91 2.50
CA ILE A 131 4.70 14.71 3.96
C ILE A 131 3.72 15.64 4.69
N ILE A 132 3.61 16.90 4.28
CA ILE A 132 2.62 17.84 4.85
C ILE A 132 1.19 17.33 4.62
N ASN A 133 0.90 16.81 3.45
CA ASN A 133 -0.43 16.27 3.14
C ASN A 133 -0.72 15.00 3.96
N VAL A 134 0.27 14.11 4.14
CA VAL A 134 0.14 12.93 5.03
C VAL A 134 -0.19 13.38 6.46
N ILE A 135 0.53 14.37 7.00
CA ILE A 135 0.26 14.93 8.34
C ILE A 135 -1.20 15.37 8.47
N LYS A 136 -1.71 16.10 7.48
CA LYS A 136 -3.12 16.57 7.48
C LYS A 136 -4.11 15.40 7.49
N GLU A 137 -3.88 14.41 6.67
CA GLU A 137 -4.75 13.23 6.53
C GLU A 137 -4.69 12.36 7.80
N VAL A 138 -3.52 12.19 8.41
CA VAL A 138 -3.36 11.45 9.67
C VAL A 138 -4.09 12.15 10.82
N LYS A 139 -3.98 13.48 10.91
CA LYS A 139 -4.78 14.28 11.86
C LYS A 139 -6.29 14.18 11.63
N ALA A 140 -6.69 13.94 10.39
CA ALA A 140 -8.09 13.70 10.03
C ALA A 140 -8.54 12.24 10.25
N GLY A 141 -7.70 11.39 10.84
CA GLY A 141 -8.02 10.02 11.20
C GLY A 141 -7.75 9.00 10.09
N ARG A 142 -6.94 9.31 9.06
CA ARG A 142 -6.53 8.30 8.08
C ARG A 142 -5.22 7.62 8.48
N ASN A 143 -5.13 6.32 8.21
CA ASN A 143 -3.92 5.55 8.47
C ASN A 143 -3.04 5.51 7.23
N TYR A 144 -1.74 5.52 7.44
CA TYR A 144 -0.75 5.48 6.36
C TYR A 144 0.30 4.39 6.57
N LEU A 145 0.94 4.00 5.47
CA LEU A 145 2.13 3.16 5.47
C LEU A 145 3.24 3.87 4.69
N ILE A 146 4.40 4.03 5.32
CA ILE A 146 5.57 4.66 4.74
C ILE A 146 6.78 3.76 4.95
N PHE A 147 7.43 3.35 3.87
CA PHE A 147 8.70 2.65 3.96
C PHE A 147 9.82 3.66 4.25
N ALA A 148 10.25 3.74 5.52
CA ALA A 148 11.24 4.72 5.96
C ALA A 148 12.62 4.55 5.33
N GLU A 149 12.97 3.35 4.87
CA GLU A 149 14.17 3.06 4.09
C GLU A 149 14.18 3.80 2.74
N GLY A 150 13.01 4.06 2.18
CA GLY A 150 12.85 4.69 0.87
C GLY A 150 13.24 3.79 -0.30
N THR A 151 13.77 2.59 -0.07
CA THR A 151 14.10 1.59 -1.09
C THR A 151 13.97 0.20 -0.50
N ARG A 152 13.92 -0.83 -1.35
CA ARG A 152 13.93 -2.21 -0.89
C ARG A 152 15.31 -2.59 -0.39
N SER A 153 15.38 -3.31 0.73
CA SER A 153 16.64 -3.89 1.20
C SER A 153 17.23 -4.83 0.13
N LYS A 154 18.53 -4.77 -0.03
CA LYS A 154 19.29 -5.67 -0.89
C LYS A 154 20.01 -6.76 -0.08
N ASP A 155 19.93 -6.67 1.24
CA ASP A 155 20.62 -7.54 2.19
C ASP A 155 19.63 -8.33 3.07
N GLY A 156 18.74 -9.08 2.40
CA GLY A 156 17.77 -9.96 3.07
C GLY A 156 16.96 -9.23 4.13
N ASN A 157 17.00 -9.72 5.37
CA ASN A 157 16.23 -9.19 6.50
C ASN A 157 16.88 -7.97 7.19
N HIS A 158 18.01 -7.49 6.70
CA HIS A 158 18.66 -6.31 7.28
C HIS A 158 18.03 -5.04 6.72
N PRO A 159 17.38 -4.19 7.57
CA PRO A 159 16.85 -2.91 7.12
C PRO A 159 17.95 -1.99 6.60
N GLN A 160 17.64 -1.20 5.60
CA GLN A 160 18.50 -0.11 5.15
C GLN A 160 18.41 1.07 6.13
N GLU A 161 19.32 2.03 5.99
CA GLU A 161 19.28 3.27 6.76
C GLU A 161 17.93 3.99 6.60
N PHE A 162 17.31 4.33 7.73
CA PHE A 162 16.03 5.02 7.75
C PHE A 162 16.19 6.51 7.46
N LYS A 163 15.42 7.01 6.53
CA LYS A 163 15.39 8.43 6.19
C LYS A 163 14.59 9.21 7.23
N GLY A 164 15.26 9.99 8.07
CA GLY A 164 14.64 10.76 9.15
C GLY A 164 13.47 11.65 8.72
N GLY A 165 13.47 12.10 7.45
CA GLY A 165 12.37 12.85 6.88
C GLY A 165 11.03 12.10 6.86
N SER A 166 11.04 10.77 6.76
CA SER A 166 9.83 9.93 6.77
C SER A 166 9.10 10.01 8.13
N PHE A 167 9.84 10.10 9.23
CA PHE A 167 9.24 10.16 10.57
C PHE A 167 8.65 11.51 10.93
N LYS A 168 8.96 12.59 10.17
CA LYS A 168 8.33 13.90 10.37
C LYS A 168 6.80 13.85 10.19
N ALA A 169 6.31 12.89 9.40
CA ALA A 169 4.88 12.67 9.26
C ALA A 169 4.24 12.27 10.59
N ALA A 170 4.87 11.37 11.36
CA ALA A 170 4.34 10.90 12.64
C ALA A 170 4.59 11.90 13.78
N THR A 171 5.77 12.56 13.82
CA THR A 171 6.10 13.47 14.94
C THR A 171 5.35 14.80 14.89
N LYS A 172 4.69 15.13 13.78
CA LYS A 172 3.92 16.37 13.57
C LYS A 172 2.42 16.15 13.35
N SER A 173 1.97 14.88 13.31
CA SER A 173 0.55 14.50 13.22
C SER A 173 -0.20 14.47 14.58
#